data_cd59e01219eb08bff40cb4a910e34eec
#
_entry.id   cd59e01219eb08bff40cb4a910e34eec
#
_cell.length_a   1.000
_cell.length_b   1.000
_cell.length_c   1.000
_cell.angle_alpha   90.00
_cell.angle_beta   90.00
_cell.angle_gamma   90.00
#
_symmetry.space_group_name_H-M   'P 1'
#
loop_
_entity.id
_entity.type
_entity.pdbx_description
1 polymer ?
#
loop_
_entity_poly.entity_id
_entity_poly.type
_entity_poly.pdbx_seq_one_letter_code
_entity_poly.pdbx_strand_id
1 'polypeptide(L)'
;MSEQQRVAIVTGAAGGIGRELVLGLLGKGLKVAAVDRTAQGLAEVAQAVQQRQQGANLMTIEADLTRDESIDEIVSKARGRFGMIDILVNNAGVGQATVRSDNRQHPIKFWEVSPEQWKLFVAVHTSAPMALSRALVPDMMHQKWGRIVNVTTSLGTMIREGSPTYGPSKAALEAFSAIMAKDLTGTGVTVNVLVPGGVTNTGMVPLEAGYDRAEMIQPAVMTPPLNWLVSDAAGGVTGRRFLAVHWDPSLPPEEAAAKAGAPVAWTEIATMPIEPPRRG
;
A
#
# COMPACT_ATOMS: atom_id res chain seq x y z
N MET A 1 -20.17 25.29 2.02
CA MET A 1 -19.61 24.38 3.06
C MET A 1 -18.20 24.09 2.63
N SER A 2 -17.18 24.36 3.44
CA SER A 2 -15.80 24.00 3.11
C SER A 2 -15.74 22.47 2.97
N GLU A 3 -15.24 21.95 1.83
CA GLU A 3 -14.97 20.51 1.70
C GLU A 3 -14.10 20.09 2.89
N GLN A 4 -14.57 19.11 3.63
CA GLN A 4 -13.82 18.59 4.78
C GLN A 4 -12.51 18.00 4.25
N GLN A 5 -11.40 18.56 4.69
CA GLN A 5 -10.06 18.12 4.28
C GLN A 5 -9.83 16.68 4.74
N ARG A 6 -9.68 15.74 3.79
CA ARG A 6 -9.49 14.31 4.05
C ARG A 6 -8.16 14.01 4.74
N VAL A 7 -8.16 12.97 5.56
CA VAL A 7 -7.00 12.51 6.34
C VAL A 7 -6.54 11.15 5.88
N ALA A 8 -5.25 11.00 5.57
CA ALA A 8 -4.63 9.76 5.15
C ALA A 8 -3.61 9.24 6.16
N ILE A 9 -3.56 7.93 6.36
CA ILE A 9 -2.40 7.23 6.93
C ILE A 9 -1.63 6.58 5.79
N VAL A 10 -0.32 6.78 5.75
CA VAL A 10 0.61 6.14 4.80
C VAL A 10 1.66 5.39 5.57
N THR A 11 1.74 4.06 5.43
CA THR A 11 2.77 3.24 6.07
C THR A 11 3.99 3.06 5.16
N GLY A 12 5.19 2.87 5.76
CA GLY A 12 6.43 2.84 5.00
C GLY A 12 6.75 4.18 4.33
N ALA A 13 6.39 5.27 5.00
CA ALA A 13 6.40 6.63 4.46
C ALA A 13 7.81 7.18 4.19
N ALA A 14 8.82 6.68 4.88
CA ALA A 14 10.22 7.09 4.70
C ALA A 14 10.89 6.44 3.48
N GLY A 15 10.32 5.35 2.95
CA GLY A 15 10.83 4.66 1.75
C GLY A 15 10.56 5.43 0.45
N GLY A 16 11.27 5.07 -0.63
CA GLY A 16 11.19 5.80 -1.90
C GLY A 16 9.75 5.95 -2.42
N ILE A 17 8.97 4.86 -2.49
CA ILE A 17 7.56 4.93 -2.89
C ILE A 17 6.75 5.70 -1.84
N GLY A 18 6.85 5.33 -0.56
CA GLY A 18 6.05 5.96 0.50
C GLY A 18 6.23 7.47 0.59
N ARG A 19 7.47 7.95 0.42
CA ARG A 19 7.77 9.39 0.37
C ARG A 19 7.02 10.09 -0.77
N GLU A 20 7.04 9.52 -1.98
CA GLU A 20 6.33 10.10 -3.13
C GLU A 20 4.81 10.08 -2.93
N LEU A 21 4.27 9.03 -2.31
CA LEU A 21 2.84 8.95 -1.97
C LEU A 21 2.44 10.03 -0.95
N VAL A 22 3.24 10.25 0.11
CA VAL A 22 3.03 11.33 1.09
C VAL A 22 3.04 12.69 0.41
N LEU A 23 4.07 12.96 -0.41
CA LEU A 23 4.21 14.24 -1.12
C LEU A 23 3.04 14.46 -2.09
N GLY A 24 2.61 13.41 -2.79
CA GLY A 24 1.48 13.47 -3.71
C GLY A 24 0.15 13.80 -3.03
N LEU A 25 -0.13 13.14 -1.89
CA LEU A 25 -1.35 13.38 -1.11
C LEU A 25 -1.37 14.78 -0.49
N LEU A 26 -0.25 15.23 0.08
CA LEU A 26 -0.11 16.61 0.59
C LEU A 26 -0.27 17.64 -0.53
N GLY A 27 0.25 17.36 -1.74
CA GLY A 27 0.08 18.20 -2.92
C GLY A 27 -1.38 18.34 -3.38
N LYS A 28 -2.25 17.41 -3.00
CA LYS A 28 -3.70 17.47 -3.17
C LYS A 28 -4.44 18.15 -2.01
N GLY A 29 -3.72 18.67 -1.05
CA GLY A 29 -4.27 19.38 0.11
C GLY A 29 -4.78 18.44 1.22
N LEU A 30 -4.50 17.14 1.17
CA LEU A 30 -4.89 16.21 2.22
C LEU A 30 -4.01 16.40 3.47
N LYS A 31 -4.50 15.95 4.64
CA LYS A 31 -3.70 15.75 5.83
C LYS A 31 -3.11 14.34 5.82
N VAL A 32 -1.84 14.19 6.19
CA VAL A 32 -1.15 12.90 6.12
C VAL A 32 -0.46 12.57 7.44
N ALA A 33 -0.79 11.42 8.01
CA ALA A 33 -0.01 10.76 9.04
C ALA A 33 0.98 9.79 8.35
N ALA A 34 2.23 10.19 8.27
CA ALA A 34 3.32 9.43 7.69
C ALA A 34 3.92 8.48 8.72
N VAL A 35 3.79 7.18 8.52
CA VAL A 35 4.21 6.15 9.46
C VAL A 35 5.41 5.39 8.92
N ASP A 36 6.48 5.29 9.70
CA ASP A 36 7.66 4.47 9.38
C ASP A 36 8.36 4.03 10.67
N ARG A 37 9.22 3.02 10.57
CA ARG A 37 10.03 2.56 11.70
C ARG A 37 11.31 3.38 11.92
N THR A 38 11.68 4.25 10.99
CA THR A 38 12.93 5.02 11.00
C THR A 38 12.67 6.49 11.25
N ALA A 39 13.04 6.99 12.43
CA ALA A 39 12.93 8.41 12.79
C ALA A 39 13.70 9.31 11.81
N GLN A 40 14.90 8.89 11.39
CA GLN A 40 15.69 9.63 10.42
C GLN A 40 14.96 9.79 9.07
N GLY A 41 14.42 8.69 8.52
CA GLY A 41 13.71 8.75 7.25
C GLY A 41 12.44 9.60 7.33
N LEU A 42 11.72 9.58 8.46
CA LEU A 42 10.59 10.47 8.72
C LEU A 42 11.01 11.94 8.80
N ALA A 43 12.17 12.24 9.39
CA ALA A 43 12.71 13.60 9.41
C ALA A 43 13.06 14.12 8.00
N GLU A 44 13.61 13.26 7.13
CA GLU A 44 13.87 13.59 5.73
C GLU A 44 12.57 13.88 4.95
N VAL A 45 11.52 13.10 5.19
CA VAL A 45 10.18 13.38 4.62
C VAL A 45 9.65 14.72 5.12
N ALA A 46 9.73 14.99 6.42
CA ALA A 46 9.29 16.25 7.01
C ALA A 46 10.04 17.46 6.41
N GLN A 47 11.36 17.34 6.24
CA GLN A 47 12.17 18.39 5.59
C GLN A 47 11.73 18.65 4.14
N ALA A 48 11.50 17.60 3.35
CA ALA A 48 11.04 17.72 1.96
C ALA A 48 9.65 18.38 1.87
N VAL A 49 8.76 18.07 2.81
CA VAL A 49 7.43 18.65 2.91
C VAL A 49 7.49 20.13 3.32
N GLN A 50 8.39 20.47 4.24
CA GLN A 50 8.58 21.84 4.69
C GLN A 50 9.09 22.75 3.57
N GLN A 51 10.00 22.25 2.72
CA GLN A 51 10.46 22.97 1.52
C GLN A 51 9.32 23.28 0.53
N ARG A 52 8.24 22.48 0.55
CA ARG A 52 7.03 22.68 -0.26
C ARG A 52 5.95 23.50 0.45
N GLN A 53 6.21 24.03 1.64
CA GLN A 53 5.28 24.80 2.49
C GLN A 53 4.00 24.02 2.88
N GLN A 54 4.08 22.70 2.98
CA GLN A 54 2.96 21.81 3.28
C GLN A 54 3.01 21.21 4.70
N GLY A 55 3.90 21.69 5.54
CA GLY A 55 4.20 21.11 6.87
C GLY A 55 3.03 21.07 7.84
N ALA A 56 2.07 22.00 7.74
CA ALA A 56 0.89 22.03 8.63
C ALA A 56 -0.02 20.80 8.50
N ASN A 57 0.00 20.14 7.35
CA ASN A 57 -0.82 18.99 7.03
C ASN A 57 -0.10 17.64 7.22
N LEU A 58 1.16 17.66 7.65
CA LEU A 58 1.94 16.45 7.91
C LEU A 58 2.02 16.17 9.42
N MET A 59 1.89 14.90 9.77
CA MET A 59 2.29 14.33 11.05
C MET A 59 3.19 13.13 10.76
N THR A 60 4.31 12.99 11.46
CA THR A 60 5.16 11.79 11.40
C THR A 60 4.92 10.93 12.63
N ILE A 61 4.85 9.61 12.45
CA ILE A 61 4.67 8.63 13.52
C ILE A 61 5.73 7.55 13.34
N GLU A 62 6.68 7.48 14.27
CA GLU A 62 7.61 6.36 14.35
C GLU A 62 6.90 5.17 14.96
N ALA A 63 6.84 4.04 14.23
CA ALA A 63 6.20 2.82 14.67
C ALA A 63 6.74 1.59 13.94
N ASP A 64 6.90 0.50 14.67
CA ASP A 64 7.27 -0.82 14.13
C ASP A 64 6.01 -1.66 13.92
N LEU A 65 5.67 -1.92 12.67
CA LEU A 65 4.50 -2.70 12.28
C LEU A 65 4.59 -4.20 12.58
N THR A 66 5.70 -4.68 13.13
CA THR A 66 5.81 -6.06 13.63
C THR A 66 5.21 -6.22 15.03
N ARG A 67 4.86 -5.12 15.70
CA ARG A 67 4.30 -5.10 17.05
C ARG A 67 2.81 -4.79 17.00
N ASP A 68 2.00 -5.60 17.64
CA ASP A 68 0.53 -5.43 17.63
C ASP A 68 0.09 -4.11 18.27
N GLU A 69 0.78 -3.66 19.33
CA GLU A 69 0.48 -2.41 20.03
C GLU A 69 0.67 -1.17 19.14
N SER A 70 1.55 -1.25 18.15
CA SER A 70 1.80 -0.16 17.22
C SER A 70 0.56 0.24 16.41
N ILE A 71 -0.35 -0.69 16.16
CA ILE A 71 -1.57 -0.41 15.40
C ILE A 71 -2.46 0.58 16.12
N ASP A 72 -2.75 0.32 17.42
CA ASP A 72 -3.58 1.19 18.24
C ASP A 72 -2.89 2.55 18.47
N GLU A 73 -1.57 2.56 18.65
CA GLU A 73 -0.77 3.77 18.78
C GLU A 73 -0.84 4.66 17.53
N ILE A 74 -0.66 4.09 16.33
CA ILE A 74 -0.76 4.80 15.06
C ILE A 74 -2.14 5.44 14.91
N VAL A 75 -3.20 4.65 15.10
CA VAL A 75 -4.58 5.11 14.93
C VAL A 75 -4.93 6.18 15.96
N SER A 76 -4.55 5.98 17.22
CA SER A 76 -4.81 6.95 18.30
C SER A 76 -4.09 8.28 18.05
N LYS A 77 -2.80 8.26 17.71
CA LYS A 77 -2.03 9.47 17.41
C LYS A 77 -2.60 10.22 16.19
N ALA A 78 -2.91 9.50 15.11
CA ALA A 78 -3.46 10.12 13.90
C ALA A 78 -4.83 10.75 14.15
N ARG A 79 -5.72 10.04 14.86
CA ARG A 79 -7.05 10.56 15.28
C ARG A 79 -6.91 11.76 16.22
N GLY A 80 -6.01 11.69 17.18
CA GLY A 80 -5.78 12.80 18.13
C GLY A 80 -5.33 14.09 17.44
N ARG A 81 -4.58 13.99 16.34
CA ARG A 81 -4.07 15.15 15.61
C ARG A 81 -5.02 15.67 14.54
N PHE A 82 -5.69 14.79 13.82
CA PHE A 82 -6.42 15.14 12.60
C PHE A 82 -7.92 14.80 12.64
N GLY A 83 -8.36 14.07 13.63
CA GLY A 83 -9.73 13.55 13.71
C GLY A 83 -9.89 12.24 12.94
N MET A 84 -11.00 12.09 12.26
CA MET A 84 -11.37 10.87 11.55
C MET A 84 -10.38 10.58 10.40
N ILE A 85 -10.07 9.32 10.19
CA ILE A 85 -9.17 8.86 9.14
C ILE A 85 -10.00 8.36 7.97
N ASP A 86 -9.82 8.97 6.81
CA ASP A 86 -10.58 8.71 5.60
C ASP A 86 -9.87 7.73 4.65
N ILE A 87 -8.55 7.74 4.66
CA ILE A 87 -7.71 7.06 3.68
C ILE A 87 -6.64 6.24 4.40
N LEU A 88 -6.47 4.98 3.99
CA LEU A 88 -5.38 4.11 4.41
C LEU A 88 -4.57 3.67 3.20
N VAL A 89 -3.26 3.97 3.21
CA VAL A 89 -2.31 3.47 2.20
C VAL A 89 -1.33 2.51 2.88
N ASN A 90 -1.55 1.23 2.71
CA ASN A 90 -0.69 0.16 3.17
C ASN A 90 0.47 -0.04 2.19
N ASN A 91 1.54 0.75 2.37
CA ASN A 91 2.71 0.73 1.50
C ASN A 91 3.94 0.09 2.17
N ALA A 92 4.01 0.02 3.49
CA ALA A 92 5.14 -0.58 4.18
C ALA A 92 5.51 -1.96 3.64
N GLY A 93 6.80 -2.24 3.56
CA GLY A 93 7.26 -3.52 3.07
C GLY A 93 8.73 -3.77 3.39
N VAL A 94 9.10 -5.04 3.46
CA VAL A 94 10.46 -5.54 3.60
C VAL A 94 10.85 -6.32 2.35
N GLY A 95 12.08 -6.16 1.89
CA GLY A 95 12.59 -6.80 0.69
C GLY A 95 13.35 -8.09 0.98
N GLN A 96 13.58 -8.92 -0.04
CA GLN A 96 14.35 -10.17 0.05
C GLN A 96 15.79 -9.96 0.56
N ALA A 97 16.34 -8.75 0.40
CA ALA A 97 17.67 -8.41 0.92
C ALA A 97 17.76 -8.48 2.45
N THR A 98 16.64 -8.44 3.18
CA THR A 98 16.61 -8.68 4.63
C THR A 98 16.81 -10.16 5.01
N VAL A 99 16.60 -11.07 4.08
CA VAL A 99 16.91 -12.51 4.24
C VAL A 99 18.34 -12.79 3.80
N ARG A 100 18.71 -12.28 2.60
CA ARG A 100 20.03 -12.45 1.99
C ARG A 100 20.30 -11.27 1.05
N SER A 101 21.39 -10.53 1.28
CA SER A 101 21.72 -9.32 0.50
C SER A 101 21.96 -9.61 -0.99
N ASP A 102 22.60 -10.72 -1.30
CA ASP A 102 22.91 -11.18 -2.66
C ASP A 102 21.83 -12.09 -3.28
N ASN A 103 20.60 -11.98 -2.81
CA ASN A 103 19.44 -12.82 -3.23
C ASN A 103 19.17 -12.79 -4.75
N ARG A 104 19.71 -11.83 -5.48
CA ARG A 104 19.57 -11.73 -6.94
C ARG A 104 20.51 -12.66 -7.67
N GLN A 105 21.73 -12.86 -7.15
CA GLN A 105 22.74 -13.78 -7.67
C GLN A 105 22.52 -15.21 -7.13
N HIS A 106 22.10 -15.29 -5.85
CA HIS A 106 21.85 -16.54 -5.16
C HIS A 106 20.40 -16.60 -4.66
N PRO A 107 19.44 -17.05 -5.50
CA PRO A 107 18.02 -17.10 -5.16
C PRO A 107 17.77 -17.91 -3.90
N ILE A 108 17.01 -17.35 -2.96
CA ILE A 108 16.69 -17.96 -1.67
C ILE A 108 15.77 -19.15 -1.91
N LYS A 109 16.12 -20.30 -1.34
CA LYS A 109 15.26 -21.49 -1.35
C LYS A 109 14.34 -21.47 -0.13
N PHE A 110 13.13 -22.01 -0.25
CA PHE A 110 12.14 -21.93 0.84
C PHE A 110 12.59 -22.62 2.14
N TRP A 111 13.42 -23.64 2.04
CA TRP A 111 13.97 -24.35 3.20
C TRP A 111 15.14 -23.63 3.89
N GLU A 112 15.62 -22.52 3.31
CA GLU A 112 16.66 -21.66 3.90
C GLU A 112 16.08 -20.53 4.75
N VAL A 113 14.76 -20.33 4.71
CA VAL A 113 14.06 -19.26 5.43
C VAL A 113 13.83 -19.65 6.88
N SER A 114 14.28 -18.82 7.83
CA SER A 114 13.99 -19.05 9.24
C SER A 114 12.53 -18.70 9.59
N PRO A 115 11.97 -19.27 10.67
CA PRO A 115 10.65 -18.91 11.17
C PRO A 115 10.52 -17.41 11.47
N GLU A 116 11.57 -16.75 11.97
CA GLU A 116 11.58 -15.32 12.30
C GLU A 116 11.51 -14.46 11.04
N GLN A 117 12.26 -14.84 9.99
CA GLN A 117 12.20 -14.18 8.69
C GLN A 117 10.80 -14.31 8.09
N TRP A 118 10.21 -15.49 8.12
CA TRP A 118 8.84 -15.70 7.67
C TRP A 118 7.85 -14.81 8.43
N LYS A 119 7.89 -14.80 9.76
CA LYS A 119 7.04 -13.98 10.62
C LYS A 119 7.18 -12.50 10.30
N LEU A 120 8.40 -11.99 10.08
CA LEU A 120 8.65 -10.60 9.71
C LEU A 120 7.88 -10.20 8.44
N PHE A 121 7.97 -11.00 7.38
CA PHE A 121 7.29 -10.69 6.13
C PHE A 121 5.78 -10.74 6.26
N VAL A 122 5.24 -11.73 6.95
CA VAL A 122 3.80 -11.85 7.22
C VAL A 122 3.32 -10.69 8.08
N ALA A 123 4.04 -10.31 9.14
CA ALA A 123 3.68 -9.20 10.02
C ALA A 123 3.54 -7.90 9.24
N VAL A 124 4.55 -7.54 8.44
CA VAL A 124 4.58 -6.24 7.74
C VAL A 124 3.66 -6.21 6.51
N HIS A 125 3.63 -7.31 5.72
CA HIS A 125 2.92 -7.31 4.45
C HIS A 125 1.45 -7.73 4.55
N THR A 126 1.07 -8.44 5.61
CA THR A 126 -0.28 -9.03 5.71
C THR A 126 -0.97 -8.63 7.00
N SER A 127 -0.36 -8.91 8.16
CA SER A 127 -1.02 -8.69 9.47
C SER A 127 -1.25 -7.22 9.78
N ALA A 128 -0.25 -6.36 9.59
CA ALA A 128 -0.39 -4.94 9.85
C ALA A 128 -1.42 -4.25 8.93
N PRO A 129 -1.43 -4.47 7.58
CA PRO A 129 -2.49 -3.98 6.71
C PRO A 129 -3.89 -4.44 7.13
N MET A 130 -4.04 -5.71 7.54
CA MET A 130 -5.30 -6.24 8.04
C MET A 130 -5.73 -5.53 9.33
N ALA A 131 -4.83 -5.39 10.29
CA ALA A 131 -5.12 -4.78 11.59
C ALA A 131 -5.47 -3.28 11.46
N LEU A 132 -4.71 -2.52 10.65
CA LEU A 132 -5.02 -1.10 10.37
C LEU A 132 -6.38 -0.96 9.67
N SER A 133 -6.66 -1.80 8.66
CA SER A 133 -7.95 -1.78 7.97
C SER A 133 -9.10 -2.05 8.95
N ARG A 134 -8.96 -3.10 9.79
CA ARG A 134 -9.96 -3.44 10.82
C ARG A 134 -10.22 -2.29 11.79
N ALA A 135 -9.19 -1.54 12.18
CA ALA A 135 -9.31 -0.43 13.11
C ALA A 135 -10.01 0.81 12.51
N LEU A 136 -9.92 1.00 11.18
CA LEU A 136 -10.39 2.21 10.49
C LEU A 136 -11.73 2.02 9.77
N VAL A 137 -12.02 0.82 9.29
CA VAL A 137 -13.22 0.52 8.49
C VAL A 137 -14.55 0.88 9.19
N PRO A 138 -14.75 0.66 10.52
CA PRO A 138 -16.00 1.04 11.16
C PRO A 138 -16.35 2.53 11.01
N ASP A 139 -15.37 3.42 11.18
CA ASP A 139 -15.57 4.87 11.01
C ASP A 139 -15.81 5.23 9.54
N MET A 140 -15.07 4.61 8.61
CA MET A 140 -15.25 4.81 7.18
C MET A 140 -16.66 4.38 6.73
N MET A 141 -17.18 3.26 7.23
CA MET A 141 -18.54 2.79 6.95
C MET A 141 -19.60 3.74 7.53
N HIS A 142 -19.40 4.22 8.77
CA HIS A 142 -20.32 5.15 9.43
C HIS A 142 -20.48 6.45 8.62
N GLN A 143 -19.37 7.00 8.10
CA GLN A 143 -19.41 8.21 7.26
C GLN A 143 -19.76 7.93 5.78
N LYS A 144 -19.92 6.65 5.40
CA LYS A 144 -20.18 6.18 4.03
C LYS A 144 -19.12 6.64 3.03
N TRP A 145 -17.90 6.78 3.47
CA TRP A 145 -16.76 7.17 2.66
C TRP A 145 -15.45 6.62 3.25
N GLY A 146 -14.67 5.97 2.44
CA GLY A 146 -13.34 5.49 2.82
C GLY A 146 -12.56 5.00 1.61
N ARG A 147 -11.23 5.09 1.67
CA ARG A 147 -10.33 4.61 0.61
C ARG A 147 -9.20 3.80 1.23
N ILE A 148 -9.12 2.55 0.85
CA ILE A 148 -8.01 1.66 1.23
C ILE A 148 -7.24 1.31 -0.02
N VAL A 149 -5.94 1.62 -0.03
CA VAL A 149 -5.03 1.30 -1.13
C VAL A 149 -3.90 0.43 -0.59
N ASN A 150 -3.81 -0.80 -1.07
CA ASN A 150 -2.78 -1.75 -0.69
C ASN A 150 -1.69 -1.82 -1.77
N VAL A 151 -0.44 -1.55 -1.38
CA VAL A 151 0.70 -1.67 -2.30
C VAL A 151 1.20 -3.11 -2.29
N THR A 152 1.00 -3.80 -3.42
CA THR A 152 1.47 -5.17 -3.61
C THR A 152 2.58 -5.25 -4.67
N THR A 153 2.65 -6.33 -5.40
CA THR A 153 3.62 -6.57 -6.47
C THR A 153 2.96 -7.22 -7.68
N SER A 154 3.70 -7.39 -8.77
CA SER A 154 3.22 -8.11 -9.95
C SER A 154 2.86 -9.56 -9.59
N LEU A 155 1.76 -10.09 -10.16
CA LEU A 155 1.31 -11.46 -9.89
C LEU A 155 2.40 -12.50 -10.14
N GLY A 156 3.18 -12.34 -11.21
CA GLY A 156 4.33 -13.20 -11.50
C GLY A 156 5.43 -13.15 -10.44
N THR A 157 5.60 -12.00 -9.73
CA THR A 157 6.56 -11.90 -8.61
C THR A 157 6.08 -12.68 -7.38
N MET A 158 4.77 -12.83 -7.20
CA MET A 158 4.20 -13.58 -6.07
C MET A 158 4.54 -15.06 -6.10
N ILE A 159 4.75 -15.62 -7.30
CA ILE A 159 5.07 -17.03 -7.52
C ILE A 159 6.47 -17.26 -8.11
N ARG A 160 7.31 -16.22 -8.13
CA ARG A 160 8.66 -16.29 -8.70
C ARG A 160 9.60 -17.10 -7.81
N GLU A 161 10.42 -17.96 -8.45
CA GLU A 161 11.53 -18.64 -7.77
C GLU A 161 12.44 -17.64 -7.02
N GLY A 162 12.95 -18.05 -5.87
CA GLY A 162 13.81 -17.20 -5.03
C GLY A 162 13.04 -16.13 -4.24
N SER A 163 11.72 -16.20 -4.19
CA SER A 163 10.87 -15.24 -3.47
C SER A 163 9.98 -15.90 -2.39
N PRO A 164 10.54 -16.77 -1.51
CA PRO A 164 9.74 -17.63 -0.63
C PRO A 164 9.02 -16.87 0.49
N THR A 165 9.49 -15.68 0.87
CA THR A 165 8.85 -14.86 1.91
C THR A 165 8.02 -13.73 1.31
N TYR A 166 8.61 -12.98 0.37
CA TYR A 166 8.00 -11.79 -0.23
C TYR A 166 6.78 -12.16 -1.10
N GLY A 167 6.93 -13.13 -2.00
CA GLY A 167 5.88 -13.55 -2.91
C GLY A 167 4.60 -13.95 -2.18
N PRO A 168 4.63 -14.98 -1.31
CA PRO A 168 3.45 -15.44 -0.58
C PRO A 168 2.83 -14.37 0.33
N SER A 169 3.62 -13.54 1.02
CA SER A 169 3.08 -12.49 1.88
C SER A 169 2.38 -11.37 1.10
N LYS A 170 2.86 -11.01 -0.09
CA LYS A 170 2.17 -10.07 -0.98
C LYS A 170 0.95 -10.70 -1.67
N ALA A 171 0.99 -12.00 -1.97
CA ALA A 171 -0.17 -12.74 -2.47
C ALA A 171 -1.29 -12.79 -1.42
N ALA A 172 -0.96 -12.97 -0.14
CA ALA A 172 -1.93 -12.91 0.95
C ALA A 172 -2.61 -11.53 1.04
N LEU A 173 -1.86 -10.43 0.92
CA LEU A 173 -2.45 -9.08 0.90
C LEU A 173 -3.33 -8.85 -0.33
N GLU A 174 -2.93 -9.38 -1.50
CA GLU A 174 -3.72 -9.29 -2.74
C GLU A 174 -5.06 -10.01 -2.57
N ALA A 175 -5.06 -11.25 -2.09
CA ALA A 175 -6.26 -12.02 -1.82
C ALA A 175 -7.16 -11.35 -0.76
N PHE A 176 -6.57 -10.84 0.31
CA PHE A 176 -7.29 -10.11 1.36
C PHE A 176 -7.92 -8.83 0.80
N SER A 177 -7.26 -8.12 -0.11
CA SER A 177 -7.83 -6.95 -0.79
C SER A 177 -9.10 -7.30 -1.57
N ALA A 178 -9.12 -8.46 -2.23
CA ALA A 178 -10.31 -8.95 -2.94
C ALA A 178 -11.48 -9.25 -1.99
N ILE A 179 -11.20 -9.84 -0.83
CA ILE A 179 -12.20 -10.12 0.21
C ILE A 179 -12.76 -8.83 0.78
N MET A 180 -11.89 -7.90 1.22
CA MET A 180 -12.31 -6.61 1.76
C MET A 180 -13.18 -5.82 0.78
N ALA A 181 -12.84 -5.82 -0.51
CA ALA A 181 -13.62 -5.12 -1.53
C ALA A 181 -15.05 -5.67 -1.64
N LYS A 182 -15.24 -7.00 -1.51
CA LYS A 182 -16.54 -7.66 -1.53
C LYS A 182 -17.32 -7.39 -0.25
N ASP A 183 -16.68 -7.52 0.93
CA ASP A 183 -17.30 -7.31 2.24
C ASP A 183 -17.80 -5.87 2.41
N LEU A 184 -17.12 -4.89 1.78
CA LEU A 184 -17.44 -3.48 1.86
C LEU A 184 -18.35 -2.96 0.72
N THR A 185 -18.89 -3.86 -0.09
CA THR A 185 -19.83 -3.50 -1.17
C THR A 185 -21.02 -2.72 -0.62
N GLY A 186 -21.34 -1.57 -1.23
CA GLY A 186 -22.46 -0.71 -0.83
C GLY A 186 -22.24 0.16 0.40
N THR A 187 -21.08 0.09 1.06
CA THR A 187 -20.78 0.88 2.28
C THR A 187 -20.21 2.28 1.99
N GLY A 188 -19.82 2.56 0.75
CA GLY A 188 -19.09 3.79 0.38
C GLY A 188 -17.58 3.70 0.57
N VAL A 189 -17.07 2.57 1.09
CA VAL A 189 -15.63 2.31 1.26
C VAL A 189 -15.13 1.51 0.07
N THR A 190 -14.01 1.93 -0.54
CA THR A 190 -13.38 1.21 -1.64
C THR A 190 -12.03 0.62 -1.23
N VAL A 191 -11.71 -0.55 -1.77
CA VAL A 191 -10.42 -1.23 -1.56
C VAL A 191 -9.82 -1.58 -2.90
N ASN A 192 -8.62 -1.06 -3.16
CA ASN A 192 -7.90 -1.29 -4.41
C ASN A 192 -6.43 -1.61 -4.14
N VAL A 193 -5.81 -2.24 -5.11
CA VAL A 193 -4.38 -2.56 -5.10
C VAL A 193 -3.65 -1.63 -6.08
N LEU A 194 -2.50 -1.12 -5.66
CA LEU A 194 -1.61 -0.32 -6.48
C LEU A 194 -0.23 -0.99 -6.56
N VAL A 195 0.30 -1.13 -7.76
CA VAL A 195 1.54 -1.86 -8.05
C VAL A 195 2.45 -1.00 -8.91
N PRO A 196 3.75 -0.87 -8.59
CA PRO A 196 4.67 -0.12 -9.45
C PRO A 196 4.70 -0.63 -10.89
N GLY A 197 4.74 -1.95 -11.07
CA GLY A 197 4.79 -2.64 -12.37
C GLY A 197 6.14 -3.27 -12.69
N GLY A 198 7.18 -3.05 -11.87
CA GLY A 198 8.51 -3.62 -12.05
C GLY A 198 9.50 -3.20 -10.97
N VAL A 199 10.80 -3.37 -11.26
CA VAL A 199 11.88 -3.00 -10.33
C VAL A 199 11.92 -1.49 -10.17
N THR A 200 11.65 -1.03 -8.94
CA THR A 200 11.50 0.39 -8.63
C THR A 200 12.72 0.92 -7.88
N ASN A 201 13.18 2.10 -8.24
CA ASN A 201 14.33 2.78 -7.64
C ASN A 201 14.06 3.18 -6.19
N THR A 202 14.28 2.26 -5.28
CA THR A 202 14.10 2.43 -3.84
C THR A 202 15.24 1.77 -3.07
N GLY A 203 15.37 2.07 -1.79
CA GLY A 203 16.32 1.39 -0.90
C GLY A 203 16.06 -0.10 -0.70
N MET A 204 14.89 -0.61 -1.13
CA MET A 204 14.57 -2.05 -1.11
C MET A 204 15.41 -2.84 -2.15
N VAL A 205 15.91 -2.18 -3.18
CA VAL A 205 16.79 -2.77 -4.19
C VAL A 205 18.22 -2.44 -3.83
N PRO A 206 19.06 -3.42 -3.42
CA PRO A 206 20.45 -3.19 -3.06
C PRO A 206 21.25 -2.63 -4.25
N LEU A 207 22.33 -1.88 -3.97
CA LEU A 207 23.25 -1.39 -5.01
C LEU A 207 23.90 -2.55 -5.76
N GLU A 208 24.21 -3.63 -5.04
CA GLU A 208 24.84 -4.85 -5.53
C GLU A 208 23.92 -5.66 -6.49
N ALA A 209 22.66 -5.26 -6.61
CA ALA A 209 21.74 -5.87 -7.59
C ALA A 209 22.11 -5.56 -9.05
N GLY A 210 23.03 -4.61 -9.30
CA GLY A 210 23.61 -4.32 -10.60
C GLY A 210 22.68 -3.59 -11.58
N TYR A 211 21.56 -3.03 -11.11
CA TYR A 211 20.67 -2.23 -11.96
C TYR A 211 21.16 -0.79 -12.09
N ASP A 212 21.05 -0.24 -13.30
CA ASP A 212 21.14 1.21 -13.48
C ASP A 212 19.92 1.89 -12.83
N ARG A 213 20.17 2.74 -11.83
CA ARG A 213 19.12 3.44 -11.09
C ARG A 213 18.29 4.39 -11.97
N ALA A 214 18.86 4.92 -13.04
CA ALA A 214 18.18 5.79 -13.99
C ALA A 214 17.16 5.02 -14.84
N GLU A 215 17.46 3.76 -15.18
CA GLU A 215 16.61 2.89 -15.98
C GLU A 215 15.51 2.19 -15.14
N MET A 216 15.61 2.23 -13.82
CA MET A 216 14.58 1.66 -12.96
C MET A 216 13.30 2.52 -12.99
N ILE A 217 12.16 1.89 -12.70
CA ILE A 217 10.92 2.64 -12.47
C ILE A 217 11.13 3.65 -11.34
N GLN A 218 10.83 4.91 -11.59
CA GLN A 218 10.93 5.93 -10.55
C GLN A 218 9.69 5.90 -9.64
N PRO A 219 9.84 6.04 -8.31
CA PRO A 219 8.74 5.95 -7.33
C PRO A 219 7.56 6.90 -7.62
N ALA A 220 7.82 8.05 -8.22
CA ALA A 220 6.83 9.06 -8.56
C ALA A 220 5.71 8.54 -9.49
N VAL A 221 5.95 7.46 -10.24
CA VAL A 221 4.92 6.83 -11.10
C VAL A 221 3.68 6.40 -10.31
N MET A 222 3.83 6.12 -9.02
CA MET A 222 2.74 5.68 -8.15
C MET A 222 1.78 6.83 -7.76
N THR A 223 2.20 8.07 -7.87
CA THR A 223 1.45 9.24 -7.38
C THR A 223 0.18 9.55 -8.18
N PRO A 224 0.18 9.60 -9.53
CA PRO A 224 -1.03 9.91 -10.29
C PRO A 224 -2.18 8.89 -10.04
N PRO A 225 -1.97 7.57 -10.16
CA PRO A 225 -3.03 6.62 -9.87
C PRO A 225 -3.48 6.63 -8.41
N LEU A 226 -2.56 6.82 -7.42
CA LEU A 226 -2.96 6.98 -6.02
C LEU A 226 -3.88 8.18 -5.84
N ASN A 227 -3.51 9.35 -6.34
CA ASN A 227 -4.28 10.57 -6.20
C ASN A 227 -5.71 10.43 -6.77
N TRP A 228 -5.86 9.68 -7.85
CA TRP A 228 -7.18 9.38 -8.38
C TRP A 228 -7.94 8.38 -7.52
N LEU A 229 -7.30 7.28 -7.10
CA LEU A 229 -7.93 6.23 -6.29
C LEU A 229 -8.48 6.73 -4.95
N VAL A 230 -7.88 7.80 -4.39
CA VAL A 230 -8.33 8.38 -3.13
C VAL A 230 -9.30 9.57 -3.32
N SER A 231 -9.68 9.88 -4.54
CA SER A 231 -10.63 10.95 -4.87
C SER A 231 -12.09 10.46 -4.85
N ASP A 232 -13.02 11.39 -4.96
CA ASP A 232 -14.44 11.10 -5.12
C ASP A 232 -14.74 10.49 -6.50
N ALA A 233 -13.99 10.84 -7.53
CA ALA A 233 -14.12 10.30 -8.89
C ALA A 233 -13.94 8.77 -8.93
N ALA A 234 -13.10 8.21 -8.05
CA ALA A 234 -12.91 6.77 -7.93
C ALA A 234 -13.90 6.08 -6.96
N GLY A 235 -14.96 6.77 -6.51
CA GLY A 235 -15.91 6.26 -5.52
C GLY A 235 -16.64 4.97 -5.89
N GLY A 236 -16.80 4.69 -7.18
CA GLY A 236 -17.36 3.44 -7.70
C GLY A 236 -16.32 2.35 -8.01
N VAL A 237 -15.03 2.60 -7.80
CA VAL A 237 -13.94 1.70 -8.17
C VAL A 237 -13.44 0.94 -6.94
N THR A 238 -13.77 -0.33 -6.88
CA THR A 238 -13.34 -1.25 -5.79
C THR A 238 -13.01 -2.63 -6.36
N GLY A 239 -12.15 -3.38 -5.69
CA GLY A 239 -11.76 -4.72 -6.13
C GLY A 239 -10.93 -4.73 -7.41
N ARG A 240 -10.15 -3.69 -7.63
CA ARG A 240 -9.28 -3.56 -8.79
C ARG A 240 -7.81 -3.48 -8.38
N ARG A 241 -6.93 -3.87 -9.29
CA ARG A 241 -5.47 -3.64 -9.19
C ARG A 241 -5.00 -2.78 -10.34
N PHE A 242 -4.06 -1.88 -10.07
CA PHE A 242 -3.54 -0.92 -11.04
C PHE A 242 -2.01 -1.03 -11.11
N LEU A 243 -1.50 -1.20 -12.33
CA LEU A 243 -0.06 -1.12 -12.59
C LEU A 243 0.30 0.33 -12.94
N ALA A 244 1.02 0.99 -12.04
CA ALA A 244 1.31 2.41 -12.18
C ALA A 244 2.08 2.77 -13.46
N VAL A 245 2.94 1.87 -13.94
CA VAL A 245 3.66 2.06 -15.22
C VAL A 245 2.74 2.07 -16.46
N HIS A 246 1.51 1.57 -16.34
CA HIS A 246 0.51 1.62 -17.42
C HIS A 246 -0.45 2.80 -17.28
N TRP A 247 -0.30 3.59 -16.21
CA TRP A 247 -1.07 4.81 -16.03
C TRP A 247 -0.55 5.92 -16.95
N ASP A 248 -1.32 6.27 -17.95
CA ASP A 248 -0.98 7.33 -18.89
C ASP A 248 -1.50 8.68 -18.39
N PRO A 249 -0.63 9.58 -17.87
CA PRO A 249 -1.07 10.85 -17.29
C PRO A 249 -1.58 11.86 -18.35
N SER A 250 -1.43 11.57 -19.64
CA SER A 250 -1.93 12.41 -20.72
C SER A 250 -3.43 12.18 -21.01
N LEU A 251 -3.97 11.07 -20.50
CA LEU A 251 -5.38 10.70 -20.69
C LEU A 251 -6.26 11.23 -19.55
N PRO A 252 -7.58 11.37 -19.78
CA PRO A 252 -8.53 11.49 -18.69
C PRO A 252 -8.33 10.37 -17.64
N PRO A 253 -8.46 10.66 -16.33
CA PRO A 253 -8.12 9.68 -15.29
C PRO A 253 -8.89 8.37 -15.39
N GLU A 254 -10.12 8.38 -15.82
CA GLU A 254 -10.96 7.18 -16.02
C GLU A 254 -10.43 6.30 -17.15
N GLU A 255 -9.94 6.90 -18.24
CA GLU A 255 -9.33 6.18 -19.36
C GLU A 255 -7.96 5.62 -18.95
N ALA A 256 -7.15 6.40 -18.23
CA ALA A 256 -5.88 5.93 -17.67
C ALA A 256 -6.13 4.75 -16.72
N ALA A 257 -7.16 4.83 -15.88
CA ALA A 257 -7.55 3.76 -14.96
C ALA A 257 -8.01 2.50 -15.72
N ALA A 258 -8.75 2.64 -16.80
CA ALA A 258 -9.17 1.51 -17.62
C ALA A 258 -7.97 0.78 -18.24
N LYS A 259 -6.95 1.52 -18.71
CA LYS A 259 -5.71 0.95 -19.27
C LYS A 259 -4.81 0.30 -18.22
N ALA A 260 -4.66 0.94 -17.05
CA ALA A 260 -3.76 0.48 -15.99
C ALA A 260 -4.39 -0.60 -15.10
N GLY A 261 -5.72 -0.74 -15.12
CA GLY A 261 -6.50 -1.51 -14.18
C GLY A 261 -6.88 -2.90 -14.68
N ALA A 262 -6.88 -3.86 -13.74
CA ALA A 262 -7.39 -5.22 -13.92
C ALA A 262 -8.19 -5.63 -12.67
N PRO A 263 -8.96 -6.72 -12.68
CA PRO A 263 -9.52 -7.31 -11.48
C PRO A 263 -8.42 -7.62 -10.46
N VAL A 264 -8.71 -7.41 -9.16
CA VAL A 264 -7.78 -7.73 -8.07
C VAL A 264 -7.58 -9.24 -7.96
N ALA A 265 -6.42 -9.65 -7.51
CA ALA A 265 -6.01 -11.05 -7.37
C ALA A 265 -6.04 -11.78 -8.72
N TRP A 266 -6.59 -12.98 -8.73
CA TRP A 266 -6.72 -13.88 -9.89
C TRP A 266 -8.19 -14.32 -10.10
N THR A 267 -9.10 -13.39 -9.86
CA THR A 267 -10.55 -13.67 -9.90
C THR A 267 -11.05 -14.14 -11.26
N GLU A 268 -10.34 -13.83 -12.34
CA GLU A 268 -10.70 -14.28 -13.70
C GLU A 268 -10.54 -15.80 -13.90
N ILE A 269 -9.64 -16.43 -13.14
CA ILE A 269 -9.39 -17.89 -13.23
C ILE A 269 -9.88 -18.65 -12.00
N ALA A 270 -10.42 -17.95 -11.00
CA ALA A 270 -10.92 -18.55 -9.77
C ALA A 270 -12.33 -19.10 -10.00
N THR A 271 -12.47 -20.42 -9.87
CA THR A 271 -13.77 -21.08 -9.84
C THR A 271 -14.26 -21.21 -8.40
N MET A 272 -15.55 -20.91 -8.17
CA MET A 272 -16.13 -21.12 -6.85
C MET A 272 -16.33 -22.61 -6.57
N PRO A 273 -16.16 -23.07 -5.31
CA PRO A 273 -16.46 -24.45 -4.95
C PRO A 273 -17.94 -24.77 -5.14
N ILE A 274 -18.25 -26.03 -5.44
CA ILE A 274 -19.63 -26.52 -5.49
C ILE A 274 -20.16 -26.53 -4.06
N GLU A 275 -21.20 -25.76 -3.80
CA GLU A 275 -21.87 -25.76 -2.50
C GLU A 275 -23.07 -26.73 -2.55
N PRO A 276 -23.25 -27.63 -1.55
CA PRO A 276 -24.44 -28.42 -1.44
C PRO A 276 -25.66 -27.54 -1.12
N PRO A 277 -26.87 -27.93 -1.48
CA PRO A 277 -28.08 -27.19 -1.16
C PRO A 277 -28.19 -27.00 0.37
N ARG A 278 -28.43 -25.77 0.81
CA ARG A 278 -28.66 -25.48 2.23
C ARG A 278 -30.02 -26.10 2.63
N ARG A 279 -30.01 -26.81 3.76
CA ARG A 279 -31.27 -27.21 4.39
C ARG A 279 -31.97 -25.96 4.91
N GLY A 280 -33.19 -25.69 4.45
CA GLY A 280 -34.02 -24.57 4.92
C GLY A 280 -34.41 -24.73 6.40
#